data_3a22e585ae3b50d0acd9ac147b602123
#
_entry.id   3a22e585ae3b50d0acd9ac147b602123
#
_cell.length_a   1.000
_cell.length_b   1.000
_cell.length_c   1.000
_cell.angle_alpha   90.00
_cell.angle_beta   90.00
_cell.angle_gamma   90.00
#
_symmetry.space_group_name_H-M   'P 1'
#
loop_
_entity.id
_entity.type
_entity.pdbx_description
1 polymer ?
#
loop_
_entity_poly.entity_id
_entity_poly.type
_entity_poly.pdbx_seq_one_letter_code
_entity_poly.pdbx_strand_id
1 'polypeptide(L)'
;MHSPRARDLGARPEEDPIPTLRFGVNYTPRRGWFHAWHDFDPAHAREDLDQIAALGLDHVRVFHLWPLLQPNRTLIRPAAVDQLAHLVDLAGEAGLDVLVDGVQGHLSSFDFYPEWTRSWHHRNVFTDPEAVAAQAELMRTLGRALAGRPNLIGLQLGNELNNLVEHNPVTADEVDHYLDTLLAATREHLPPGRLATHSAYDAAWYGDDHPFTPEASARKGDVTTVHPWVFSGDCARRYGPRSPQVQHLAEYGTELAKAYAEDPARPVWVQETGAPEPHIPAADAPDFARATVRNAAGCEGLWGVTWWCSHDVDRSLADYPELEYTLGLFDARGGAKPIATALAETVAEVRAGHHPVRPRDTALVLDCTPSTRSVSGPGGAYFDAWMALRAEGVHPAVVLAGRADDAAYLAARGIKEVVRVP
;
A
#
# COMPACT_ATOMS: atom_id res chain seq x y z
N MET A 1 -4.50 -30.81 24.25
CA MET A 1 -3.61 -31.05 23.10
C MET A 1 -4.46 -31.22 21.87
N HIS A 2 -4.75 -30.13 21.16
CA HIS A 2 -5.40 -30.16 19.85
C HIS A 2 -4.35 -29.71 18.83
N SER A 3 -3.92 -30.67 17.99
CA SER A 3 -3.02 -30.41 16.88
C SER A 3 -3.73 -29.53 15.84
N PRO A 4 -3.14 -28.44 15.35
CA PRO A 4 -3.71 -27.69 14.25
C PRO A 4 -3.66 -28.58 12.99
N ARG A 5 -4.82 -28.76 12.36
CA ARG A 5 -4.92 -29.45 11.07
C ARG A 5 -4.22 -28.59 10.01
N ALA A 6 -3.19 -29.14 9.39
CA ALA A 6 -2.65 -28.63 8.14
C ALA A 6 -3.81 -28.46 7.13
N ARG A 7 -4.00 -27.25 6.62
CA ARG A 7 -4.93 -27.02 5.50
C ARG A 7 -4.35 -27.69 4.27
N ASP A 8 -5.14 -28.59 3.68
CA ASP A 8 -4.83 -29.23 2.40
C ASP A 8 -4.82 -28.14 1.33
N LEU A 9 -3.63 -27.83 0.82
CA LEU A 9 -3.40 -26.88 -0.26
C LEU A 9 -3.62 -27.53 -1.64
N GLY A 10 -4.70 -28.29 -1.77
CA GLY A 10 -5.16 -28.85 -3.02
C GLY A 10 -5.41 -27.76 -4.08
N ALA A 11 -5.09 -28.05 -5.34
CA ALA A 11 -5.27 -27.21 -6.51
C ALA A 11 -6.63 -26.48 -6.48
N ARG A 12 -6.63 -25.13 -6.53
CA ARG A 12 -7.85 -24.32 -6.60
C ARG A 12 -8.57 -24.61 -7.91
N PRO A 13 -9.91 -24.73 -7.91
CA PRO A 13 -10.71 -24.86 -9.13
C PRO A 13 -10.65 -23.57 -9.96
N GLU A 14 -10.65 -23.72 -11.29
CA GLU A 14 -10.71 -22.63 -12.29
C GLU A 14 -12.10 -21.99 -12.31
N GLU A 15 -12.47 -21.21 -11.38
CA GLU A 15 -13.61 -20.27 -11.40
C GLU A 15 -13.75 -19.72 -9.98
N ASP A 16 -12.87 -18.75 -9.60
CA ASP A 16 -13.06 -18.05 -8.34
C ASP A 16 -14.09 -16.92 -8.53
N PRO A 17 -15.16 -16.95 -7.74
CA PRO A 17 -16.06 -15.81 -7.63
C PRO A 17 -15.30 -14.65 -6.98
N ILE A 18 -15.63 -13.42 -7.32
CA ILE A 18 -15.17 -12.11 -6.81
C ILE A 18 -14.10 -12.24 -5.72
N PRO A 19 -12.85 -11.76 -5.93
CA PRO A 19 -11.78 -11.94 -4.96
C PRO A 19 -12.25 -11.49 -3.58
N THR A 20 -12.22 -12.40 -2.61
CA THR A 20 -12.59 -12.12 -1.22
C THR A 20 -11.70 -10.97 -0.73
N LEU A 21 -12.29 -9.89 -0.22
CA LEU A 21 -11.56 -8.74 0.32
C LEU A 21 -10.49 -9.20 1.32
N ARG A 22 -9.25 -8.78 1.09
CA ARG A 22 -8.09 -9.24 1.83
C ARG A 22 -7.66 -8.22 2.89
N PHE A 23 -7.17 -8.73 4.02
CA PHE A 23 -6.69 -7.89 5.11
C PHE A 23 -5.28 -8.32 5.50
N GLY A 24 -4.38 -7.36 5.62
CA GLY A 24 -2.99 -7.63 5.96
C GLY A 24 -2.36 -6.55 6.81
N VAL A 25 -1.07 -6.71 7.02
CA VAL A 25 -0.24 -5.75 7.74
C VAL A 25 1.11 -5.59 7.07
N ASN A 26 1.66 -4.37 7.08
CA ASN A 26 3.03 -4.11 6.69
C ASN A 26 3.94 -4.68 7.80
N TYR A 27 4.80 -5.63 7.45
CA TYR A 27 5.66 -6.31 8.39
C TYR A 27 6.87 -5.45 8.76
N THR A 28 6.91 -5.03 10.00
CA THR A 28 8.04 -4.33 10.61
C THR A 28 8.60 -5.23 11.71
N PRO A 29 9.81 -5.81 11.54
CA PRO A 29 10.38 -6.71 12.53
C PRO A 29 10.46 -6.06 13.91
N ARG A 30 9.95 -6.74 14.94
CA ARG A 30 9.95 -6.25 16.33
C ARG A 30 11.35 -5.94 16.84
N ARG A 31 12.34 -6.72 16.42
CA ARG A 31 13.74 -6.54 16.83
C ARG A 31 14.55 -5.95 15.68
N GLY A 32 15.05 -4.76 15.88
CA GLY A 32 15.90 -4.07 14.90
C GLY A 32 15.17 -3.38 13.76
N TRP A 33 13.85 -3.55 13.64
CA TRP A 33 13.00 -2.98 12.62
C TRP A 33 13.59 -3.25 11.22
N PHE A 34 13.81 -2.26 10.34
CA PHE A 34 14.45 -2.54 9.04
C PHE A 34 15.96 -2.88 9.13
N HIS A 35 16.60 -2.65 10.27
CA HIS A 35 17.98 -3.10 10.51
C HIS A 35 18.07 -4.61 10.78
N ALA A 36 16.95 -5.28 11.04
CA ALA A 36 16.90 -6.74 11.24
C ALA A 36 17.54 -7.55 10.10
N TRP A 37 17.57 -6.99 8.88
CA TRP A 37 18.19 -7.64 7.73
C TRP A 37 19.72 -7.74 7.79
N HIS A 38 20.39 -6.96 8.66
CA HIS A 38 21.83 -7.10 8.87
C HIS A 38 22.17 -8.41 9.60
N ASP A 39 21.32 -8.79 10.58
CA ASP A 39 21.47 -9.96 11.41
C ASP A 39 20.15 -10.75 11.43
N PHE A 40 19.69 -11.18 10.24
CA PHE A 40 18.40 -11.86 10.09
C PHE A 40 18.30 -13.09 10.97
N ASP A 41 17.35 -13.08 11.92
CA ASP A 41 17.04 -14.19 12.81
C ASP A 41 15.67 -14.81 12.46
N PRO A 42 15.66 -16.01 11.85
CA PRO A 42 14.41 -16.67 11.47
C PRO A 42 13.51 -17.02 12.65
N ALA A 43 14.07 -17.22 13.85
CA ALA A 43 13.26 -17.52 15.04
C ALA A 43 12.45 -16.29 15.49
N HIS A 44 13.06 -15.11 15.47
CA HIS A 44 12.35 -13.86 15.77
C HIS A 44 11.31 -13.53 14.71
N ALA A 45 11.65 -13.73 13.42
CA ALA A 45 10.69 -13.53 12.34
C ALA A 45 9.47 -14.45 12.47
N ARG A 46 9.68 -15.72 12.84
CA ARG A 46 8.59 -16.67 13.11
C ARG A 46 7.69 -16.20 14.24
N GLU A 47 8.26 -15.77 15.38
CA GLU A 47 7.48 -15.24 16.51
C GLU A 47 6.57 -14.08 16.07
N ASP A 48 7.11 -13.14 15.29
CA ASP A 48 6.35 -11.98 14.79
C ASP A 48 5.25 -12.40 13.81
N LEU A 49 5.53 -13.30 12.87
CA LEU A 49 4.56 -13.80 11.89
C LEU A 49 3.44 -14.62 12.55
N ASP A 50 3.76 -15.43 13.58
CA ASP A 50 2.75 -16.16 14.35
C ASP A 50 1.81 -15.20 15.09
N GLN A 51 2.31 -14.08 15.63
CA GLN A 51 1.49 -13.05 16.26
C GLN A 51 0.56 -12.37 15.24
N ILE A 52 1.07 -12.05 14.05
CA ILE A 52 0.28 -11.47 12.97
C ILE A 52 -0.82 -12.43 12.50
N ALA A 53 -0.48 -13.70 12.29
CA ALA A 53 -1.43 -14.73 11.88
C ALA A 53 -2.54 -14.94 12.92
N ALA A 54 -2.23 -14.80 14.22
CA ALA A 54 -3.21 -14.92 15.30
C ALA A 54 -4.28 -13.82 15.27
N LEU A 55 -4.05 -12.68 14.61
CA LEU A 55 -5.06 -11.65 14.36
C LEU A 55 -6.05 -12.05 13.24
N GLY A 56 -5.82 -13.17 12.57
CA GLY A 56 -6.65 -13.63 11.45
C GLY A 56 -6.42 -12.85 10.15
N LEU A 57 -5.27 -12.21 9.98
CA LEU A 57 -4.90 -11.51 8.75
C LEU A 57 -4.51 -12.50 7.64
N ASP A 58 -4.62 -12.07 6.37
CA ASP A 58 -4.37 -12.91 5.20
C ASP A 58 -2.94 -12.80 4.68
N HIS A 59 -2.31 -11.62 4.87
CA HIS A 59 -1.03 -11.34 4.24
C HIS A 59 -0.17 -10.34 4.99
N VAL A 60 1.10 -10.37 4.65
CA VAL A 60 2.08 -9.34 5.02
C VAL A 60 2.70 -8.73 3.77
N ARG A 61 3.08 -7.45 3.85
CA ARG A 61 3.94 -6.78 2.90
C ARG A 61 5.33 -6.63 3.53
N VAL A 62 6.38 -6.99 2.79
CA VAL A 62 7.74 -7.19 3.31
C VAL A 62 8.72 -6.28 2.58
N PHE A 63 9.63 -5.68 3.35
CA PHE A 63 10.60 -4.68 2.89
C PHE A 63 12.02 -5.17 3.16
N HIS A 64 12.79 -5.46 2.10
CA HIS A 64 14.22 -5.73 2.24
C HIS A 64 15.00 -4.59 1.61
N LEU A 65 15.86 -3.93 2.39
CA LEU A 65 16.53 -2.70 1.97
C LEU A 65 17.38 -2.90 0.69
N TRP A 66 17.18 -2.04 -0.29
CA TRP A 66 17.88 -2.09 -1.57
C TRP A 66 19.42 -2.17 -1.45
N PRO A 67 20.11 -1.34 -0.61
CA PRO A 67 21.56 -1.43 -0.48
C PRO A 67 22.04 -2.76 0.09
N LEU A 68 21.23 -3.48 0.83
CA LEU A 68 21.58 -4.80 1.36
C LEU A 68 21.38 -5.91 0.32
N LEU A 69 20.39 -5.77 -0.55
CA LEU A 69 20.16 -6.68 -1.68
C LEU A 69 21.19 -6.48 -2.78
N GLN A 70 21.46 -5.21 -3.15
CA GLN A 70 22.30 -4.85 -4.29
C GLN A 70 23.37 -3.80 -3.90
N PRO A 71 24.38 -4.18 -3.09
CA PRO A 71 25.41 -3.27 -2.60
C PRO A 71 26.35 -2.75 -3.70
N ASN A 72 26.34 -3.37 -4.87
CA ASN A 72 27.06 -2.90 -6.05
C ASN A 72 26.17 -3.06 -7.28
N ARG A 73 26.32 -2.23 -8.28
CA ARG A 73 25.48 -2.18 -9.48
C ARG A 73 25.33 -3.56 -10.18
N THR A 74 26.38 -4.36 -10.16
CA THR A 74 26.43 -5.71 -10.79
C THR A 74 26.45 -6.84 -9.77
N LEU A 75 26.34 -6.55 -8.47
CA LEU A 75 26.33 -7.55 -7.40
C LEU A 75 24.99 -7.53 -6.68
N ILE A 76 24.18 -8.56 -6.90
CA ILE A 76 23.04 -8.86 -6.04
C ILE A 76 23.52 -9.95 -5.07
N ARG A 77 23.35 -9.72 -3.75
CA ARG A 77 23.85 -10.64 -2.71
C ARG A 77 22.98 -11.89 -2.62
N PRO A 78 23.49 -13.09 -2.95
CA PRO A 78 22.70 -14.32 -2.83
C PRO A 78 22.17 -14.54 -1.41
N ALA A 79 22.99 -14.30 -0.38
CA ALA A 79 22.58 -14.48 1.02
C ALA A 79 21.41 -13.55 1.43
N ALA A 80 21.32 -12.33 0.89
CA ALA A 80 20.19 -11.45 1.16
C ALA A 80 18.91 -11.91 0.44
N VAL A 81 19.05 -12.42 -0.78
CA VAL A 81 17.93 -13.05 -1.50
C VAL A 81 17.44 -14.30 -0.77
N ASP A 82 18.37 -15.13 -0.25
CA ASP A 82 18.03 -16.32 0.53
C ASP A 82 17.34 -15.98 1.86
N GLN A 83 17.77 -14.91 2.56
CA GLN A 83 17.10 -14.41 3.76
C GLN A 83 15.64 -13.99 3.46
N LEU A 84 15.44 -13.22 2.38
CA LEU A 84 14.11 -12.82 1.95
C LEU A 84 13.23 -14.02 1.59
N ALA A 85 13.80 -14.96 0.83
CA ALA A 85 13.13 -16.18 0.46
C ALA A 85 12.74 -17.03 1.69
N HIS A 86 13.62 -17.13 2.68
CA HIS A 86 13.33 -17.80 3.94
C HIS A 86 12.20 -17.11 4.72
N LEU A 87 12.17 -15.76 4.75
CA LEU A 87 11.06 -15.04 5.40
C LEU A 87 9.72 -15.34 4.70
N VAL A 88 9.69 -15.41 3.36
CA VAL A 88 8.47 -15.78 2.62
C VAL A 88 8.03 -17.20 2.98
N ASP A 89 8.98 -18.14 3.11
CA ASP A 89 8.68 -19.51 3.54
C ASP A 89 8.09 -19.55 4.96
N LEU A 90 8.68 -18.81 5.92
CA LEU A 90 8.18 -18.70 7.29
C LEU A 90 6.75 -18.11 7.35
N ALA A 91 6.47 -17.08 6.54
CA ALA A 91 5.14 -16.53 6.42
C ALA A 91 4.13 -17.56 5.90
N GLY A 92 4.52 -18.37 4.90
CA GLY A 92 3.69 -19.47 4.40
C GLY A 92 3.41 -20.54 5.46
N GLU A 93 4.39 -20.87 6.30
CA GLU A 93 4.20 -21.79 7.43
C GLU A 93 3.23 -21.23 8.47
N ALA A 94 3.21 -19.91 8.68
CA ALA A 94 2.24 -19.22 9.52
C ALA A 94 0.85 -19.05 8.87
N GLY A 95 0.70 -19.41 7.58
CA GLY A 95 -0.55 -19.26 6.82
C GLY A 95 -0.77 -17.87 6.22
N LEU A 96 0.29 -17.09 6.09
CA LEU A 96 0.27 -15.73 5.54
C LEU A 96 0.81 -15.71 4.10
N ASP A 97 0.11 -15.00 3.23
CA ASP A 97 0.61 -14.65 1.90
C ASP A 97 1.54 -13.42 1.99
N VAL A 98 2.42 -13.25 1.00
CA VAL A 98 3.45 -12.20 1.04
C VAL A 98 3.48 -11.39 -0.27
N LEU A 99 3.42 -10.05 -0.14
CA LEU A 99 3.90 -9.13 -1.16
C LEU A 99 5.32 -8.70 -0.80
N VAL A 100 6.25 -8.74 -1.76
CA VAL A 100 7.64 -8.33 -1.55
C VAL A 100 7.95 -7.05 -2.30
N ASP A 101 8.47 -6.04 -1.59
CA ASP A 101 9.03 -4.83 -2.18
C ASP A 101 10.48 -5.08 -2.60
N GLY A 102 10.79 -4.86 -3.89
CA GLY A 102 12.10 -5.20 -4.47
C GLY A 102 13.11 -4.08 -4.35
N VAL A 103 12.85 -2.91 -4.94
CA VAL A 103 13.73 -1.75 -4.88
C VAL A 103 13.33 -0.87 -3.69
N GLN A 104 13.64 -1.33 -2.48
CA GLN A 104 13.28 -0.62 -1.26
C GLN A 104 14.24 0.54 -0.99
N GLY A 105 13.96 1.69 -1.61
CA GLY A 105 14.78 2.91 -1.53
C GLY A 105 14.28 3.94 -0.52
N HIS A 106 13.03 3.83 -0.05
CA HIS A 106 12.47 4.73 0.96
C HIS A 106 11.59 3.96 1.94
N LEU A 107 11.77 4.19 3.23
CA LEU A 107 10.92 3.62 4.29
C LEU A 107 10.95 4.50 5.53
N SER A 108 9.78 4.87 6.06
CA SER A 108 9.63 5.58 7.34
C SER A 108 10.53 6.81 7.47
N SER A 109 10.51 7.69 6.49
CA SER A 109 11.30 8.93 6.45
C SER A 109 12.81 8.74 6.27
N PHE A 110 13.27 7.53 5.93
CA PHE A 110 14.66 7.25 5.59
C PHE A 110 14.80 6.85 4.13
N ASP A 111 15.83 7.40 3.47
CA ASP A 111 16.22 7.00 2.12
C ASP A 111 17.37 6.00 2.15
N PHE A 112 17.21 4.89 1.49
CA PHE A 112 18.18 3.80 1.41
C PHE A 112 18.73 3.66 -0.01
N TYR A 113 19.78 4.44 -0.30
CA TYR A 113 20.46 4.36 -1.59
C TYR A 113 21.67 3.43 -1.51
N PRO A 114 21.81 2.46 -2.43
CA PRO A 114 23.10 1.79 -2.60
C PRO A 114 24.21 2.79 -2.93
N GLU A 115 25.38 2.64 -2.36
CA GLU A 115 26.51 3.56 -2.51
C GLU A 115 26.88 3.85 -3.97
N TRP A 116 26.69 2.86 -4.87
CA TRP A 116 26.99 3.01 -6.29
C TRP A 116 26.08 4.01 -7.02
N THR A 117 24.90 4.38 -6.45
CA THR A 117 24.04 5.44 -7.00
C THR A 117 24.49 6.83 -6.53
N ARG A 118 25.03 6.93 -5.31
CA ARG A 118 25.41 8.19 -4.63
C ARG A 118 26.91 8.44 -4.60
N SER A 119 27.69 7.71 -5.40
CA SER A 119 29.12 7.91 -5.55
C SER A 119 29.41 9.13 -6.45
N TRP A 120 30.66 9.31 -6.86
CA TRP A 120 31.06 10.30 -7.85
C TRP A 120 30.29 10.22 -9.19
N HIS A 121 29.63 9.11 -9.49
CA HIS A 121 28.79 8.97 -10.69
C HIS A 121 27.48 9.77 -10.61
N HIS A 122 26.94 10.01 -9.43
CA HIS A 122 25.67 10.73 -9.22
C HIS A 122 24.52 10.24 -10.14
N ARG A 123 24.24 8.93 -10.11
CA ARG A 123 23.20 8.35 -10.96
C ARG A 123 21.80 8.73 -10.47
N ASN A 124 21.02 9.29 -11.37
CA ASN A 124 19.58 9.41 -11.14
C ASN A 124 18.95 8.01 -11.23
N VAL A 125 18.23 7.61 -10.19
CA VAL A 125 17.69 6.24 -10.09
C VAL A 125 16.59 5.97 -11.09
N PHE A 126 15.92 6.99 -11.62
CA PHE A 126 14.83 6.87 -12.58
C PHE A 126 15.29 6.96 -14.04
N THR A 127 16.37 7.68 -14.33
CA THR A 127 16.72 8.03 -15.71
C THR A 127 18.10 7.58 -16.16
N ASP A 128 19.03 7.30 -15.22
CA ASP A 128 20.35 6.75 -15.60
C ASP A 128 20.18 5.31 -16.13
N PRO A 129 20.55 5.03 -17.41
CA PRO A 129 20.29 3.73 -18.02
C PRO A 129 20.94 2.56 -17.27
N GLU A 130 22.13 2.77 -16.66
CA GLU A 130 22.82 1.73 -15.89
C GLU A 130 22.13 1.50 -14.55
N ALA A 131 21.58 2.55 -13.92
CA ALA A 131 20.82 2.42 -12.68
C ALA A 131 19.48 1.70 -12.91
N VAL A 132 18.75 2.07 -13.96
CA VAL A 132 17.49 1.42 -14.32
C VAL A 132 17.72 -0.05 -14.70
N ALA A 133 18.75 -0.36 -15.49
CA ALA A 133 19.09 -1.74 -15.86
C ALA A 133 19.47 -2.59 -14.64
N ALA A 134 20.18 -2.02 -13.66
CA ALA A 134 20.57 -2.70 -12.43
C ALA A 134 19.35 -3.02 -11.55
N GLN A 135 18.42 -2.08 -11.42
CA GLN A 135 17.15 -2.30 -10.71
C GLN A 135 16.28 -3.36 -11.41
N ALA A 136 16.19 -3.32 -12.74
CA ALA A 136 15.48 -4.32 -13.53
C ALA A 136 16.06 -5.74 -13.30
N GLU A 137 17.40 -5.88 -13.23
CA GLU A 137 18.03 -7.17 -12.93
C GLU A 137 17.77 -7.62 -11.48
N LEU A 138 17.69 -6.70 -10.54
CA LEU A 138 17.26 -7.03 -9.17
C LEU A 138 15.84 -7.62 -9.18
N MET A 139 14.89 -6.98 -9.88
CA MET A 139 13.51 -7.47 -9.97
C MET A 139 13.42 -8.85 -10.63
N ARG A 140 14.20 -9.09 -11.72
CA ARG A 140 14.32 -10.42 -12.34
C ARG A 140 14.86 -11.47 -11.36
N THR A 141 15.88 -11.09 -10.60
CA THR A 141 16.52 -11.99 -9.63
C THR A 141 15.55 -12.40 -8.52
N LEU A 142 14.80 -11.43 -7.97
CA LEU A 142 13.76 -11.69 -6.98
C LEU A 142 12.63 -12.55 -7.57
N GLY A 143 12.19 -12.23 -8.80
CA GLY A 143 11.20 -13.03 -9.52
C GLY A 143 11.62 -14.51 -9.64
N ARG A 144 12.85 -14.78 -10.11
CA ARG A 144 13.40 -16.15 -10.19
C ARG A 144 13.45 -16.84 -8.83
N ALA A 145 13.95 -16.14 -7.82
CA ALA A 145 14.11 -16.71 -6.49
C ALA A 145 12.78 -17.05 -5.80
N LEU A 146 11.74 -16.26 -6.04
CA LEU A 146 10.47 -16.37 -5.32
C LEU A 146 9.35 -17.08 -6.10
N ALA A 147 9.52 -17.31 -7.41
CA ALA A 147 8.49 -17.85 -8.31
C ALA A 147 7.83 -19.17 -7.84
N GLY A 148 8.58 -20.03 -7.16
CA GLY A 148 8.07 -21.33 -6.69
C GLY A 148 7.25 -21.29 -5.40
N ARG A 149 7.05 -20.14 -4.78
CA ARG A 149 6.38 -20.02 -3.48
C ARG A 149 4.88 -19.83 -3.63
N PRO A 150 4.06 -20.76 -3.12
CA PRO A 150 2.61 -20.71 -3.31
C PRO A 150 1.94 -19.53 -2.61
N ASN A 151 2.55 -19.01 -1.56
CA ASN A 151 2.07 -17.87 -0.78
C ASN A 151 2.60 -16.51 -1.27
N LEU A 152 3.33 -16.45 -2.38
CA LEU A 152 3.74 -15.17 -2.97
C LEU A 152 2.52 -14.48 -3.62
N ILE A 153 2.13 -13.30 -3.17
CA ILE A 153 1.14 -12.46 -3.84
C ILE A 153 1.74 -11.88 -5.12
N GLY A 154 2.96 -11.39 -5.04
CA GLY A 154 3.64 -10.75 -6.15
C GLY A 154 4.87 -9.97 -5.72
N LEU A 155 5.39 -9.17 -6.65
CA LEU A 155 6.48 -8.23 -6.42
C LEU A 155 6.02 -6.80 -6.67
N GLN A 156 6.43 -5.92 -5.80
CA GLN A 156 6.29 -4.48 -5.93
C GLN A 156 7.65 -3.86 -6.24
N LEU A 157 7.66 -2.83 -7.08
CA LEU A 157 8.91 -2.17 -7.47
C LEU A 157 9.65 -1.55 -6.28
N GLY A 158 8.91 -0.98 -5.34
CA GLY A 158 9.44 -0.40 -4.09
C GLY A 158 8.36 0.38 -3.36
N ASN A 159 8.63 0.73 -2.10
CA ASN A 159 7.72 1.54 -1.31
C ASN A 159 7.81 3.01 -1.72
N GLU A 160 6.66 3.60 -2.03
CA GLU A 160 6.51 5.06 -2.21
C GLU A 160 7.67 5.69 -3.01
N LEU A 161 7.93 5.13 -4.21
CA LEU A 161 9.07 5.52 -5.06
C LEU A 161 9.14 7.03 -5.31
N ASN A 162 8.00 7.72 -5.26
CA ASN A 162 7.92 9.16 -5.45
C ASN A 162 8.59 9.99 -4.33
N ASN A 163 8.92 9.41 -3.18
CA ASN A 163 9.79 10.06 -2.18
C ASN A 163 11.21 10.29 -2.72
N LEU A 164 11.68 9.47 -3.64
CA LEU A 164 13.03 9.58 -4.21
C LEU A 164 13.18 10.73 -5.22
N VAL A 165 12.08 11.37 -5.63
CA VAL A 165 12.06 12.45 -6.63
C VAL A 165 12.85 13.69 -6.17
N GLU A 166 12.80 14.02 -4.88
CA GLU A 166 13.53 15.18 -4.33
C GLU A 166 15.02 15.17 -4.71
N HIS A 167 15.62 13.99 -4.71
CA HIS A 167 17.04 13.81 -5.04
C HIS A 167 17.29 13.28 -6.44
N ASN A 168 16.25 12.93 -7.17
CA ASN A 168 16.30 12.36 -8.53
C ASN A 168 15.27 13.07 -9.40
N PRO A 169 15.53 14.31 -9.85
CA PRO A 169 14.60 15.06 -10.68
C PRO A 169 14.19 14.23 -11.92
N VAL A 170 12.92 14.19 -12.20
CA VAL A 170 12.34 13.34 -13.25
C VAL A 170 11.05 13.99 -13.77
N THR A 171 10.74 13.80 -15.05
CA THR A 171 9.46 14.20 -15.67
C THR A 171 8.44 13.08 -15.60
N ALA A 172 7.17 13.38 -15.86
CA ALA A 172 6.10 12.38 -15.89
C ALA A 172 6.34 11.30 -16.97
N ASP A 173 6.81 11.69 -18.15
CA ASP A 173 7.12 10.74 -19.23
C ASP A 173 8.27 9.81 -18.86
N GLU A 174 9.28 10.31 -18.15
CA GLU A 174 10.41 9.50 -17.65
C GLU A 174 9.95 8.54 -16.55
N VAL A 175 9.05 8.96 -15.65
CA VAL A 175 8.41 8.07 -14.66
C VAL A 175 7.63 6.97 -15.36
N ASP A 176 6.83 7.29 -16.37
CA ASP A 176 6.07 6.32 -17.15
C ASP A 176 7.00 5.26 -17.77
N HIS A 177 8.10 5.70 -18.39
CA HIS A 177 9.10 4.81 -18.99
C HIS A 177 9.81 3.94 -17.93
N TYR A 178 10.18 4.51 -16.81
CA TYR A 178 10.78 3.79 -15.69
C TYR A 178 9.87 2.69 -15.16
N LEU A 179 8.60 3.04 -14.87
CA LEU A 179 7.61 2.06 -14.38
C LEU A 179 7.39 0.92 -15.39
N ASP A 180 7.22 1.25 -16.68
CA ASP A 180 7.05 0.22 -17.73
C ASP A 180 8.26 -0.73 -17.80
N THR A 181 9.48 -0.17 -17.74
CA THR A 181 10.72 -0.94 -17.82
C THR A 181 10.84 -1.93 -16.65
N LEU A 182 10.60 -1.45 -15.42
CA LEU A 182 10.75 -2.30 -14.25
C LEU A 182 9.60 -3.29 -14.08
N LEU A 183 8.36 -2.90 -14.39
CA LEU A 183 7.22 -3.81 -14.39
C LEU A 183 7.39 -4.93 -15.41
N ALA A 184 7.88 -4.62 -16.61
CA ALA A 184 8.19 -5.63 -17.63
C ALA A 184 9.23 -6.63 -17.12
N ALA A 185 10.35 -6.13 -16.55
CA ALA A 185 11.40 -6.97 -15.97
C ALA A 185 10.88 -7.85 -14.82
N THR A 186 9.98 -7.30 -13.98
CA THR A 186 9.34 -8.03 -12.89
C THR A 186 8.50 -9.20 -13.41
N ARG A 187 7.73 -8.98 -14.48
CA ARG A 187 6.83 -10.01 -15.05
C ARG A 187 7.58 -11.16 -15.73
N GLU A 188 8.82 -10.97 -16.18
CA GLU A 188 9.58 -12.00 -16.90
C GLU A 188 9.69 -13.33 -16.13
N HIS A 189 9.67 -13.29 -14.80
CA HIS A 189 9.86 -14.47 -13.95
C HIS A 189 8.72 -14.69 -12.93
N LEU A 190 7.74 -13.80 -12.87
CA LEU A 190 6.57 -14.04 -12.03
C LEU A 190 5.62 -15.05 -12.67
N PRO A 191 5.13 -16.04 -11.92
CA PRO A 191 4.09 -16.95 -12.41
C PRO A 191 2.80 -16.19 -12.76
N PRO A 192 1.99 -16.71 -13.68
CA PRO A 192 0.65 -16.19 -13.96
C PRO A 192 -0.18 -16.04 -12.68
N GLY A 193 -0.95 -14.95 -12.58
CA GLY A 193 -1.79 -14.64 -11.42
C GLY A 193 -1.06 -14.02 -10.22
N ARG A 194 0.26 -13.82 -10.31
CA ARG A 194 1.02 -13.04 -9.32
C ARG A 194 1.08 -11.58 -9.75
N LEU A 195 0.97 -10.67 -8.77
CA LEU A 195 0.93 -9.24 -9.02
C LEU A 195 2.33 -8.68 -9.30
N ALA A 196 2.45 -7.85 -10.34
CA ALA A 196 3.54 -6.90 -10.52
C ALA A 196 2.96 -5.51 -10.31
N THR A 197 3.41 -4.78 -9.28
CA THR A 197 2.84 -3.50 -8.90
C THR A 197 3.88 -2.49 -8.45
N HIS A 198 3.46 -1.27 -8.23
CA HIS A 198 4.27 -0.20 -7.64
C HIS A 198 3.42 0.56 -6.62
N SER A 199 4.05 1.39 -5.79
CA SER A 199 3.33 2.32 -4.93
C SER A 199 3.93 3.71 -4.95
N ALA A 200 3.08 4.67 -4.63
CA ALA A 200 3.42 6.05 -4.44
C ALA A 200 2.61 6.60 -3.26
N TYR A 201 3.23 7.46 -2.44
CA TYR A 201 2.48 8.19 -1.42
C TYR A 201 1.58 9.24 -2.07
N ASP A 202 0.76 9.85 -1.29
CA ASP A 202 -0.39 10.67 -1.71
C ASP A 202 -0.05 11.92 -2.53
N ALA A 203 1.20 12.39 -2.56
CA ALA A 203 1.61 13.44 -3.50
C ALA A 203 1.39 13.07 -4.97
N ALA A 204 1.40 11.77 -5.31
CA ALA A 204 1.04 11.32 -6.64
C ALA A 204 -0.44 11.61 -6.99
N TRP A 205 -1.31 11.70 -5.98
CA TRP A 205 -2.76 11.94 -6.13
C TRP A 205 -3.13 13.42 -6.00
N TYR A 206 -2.47 14.15 -5.08
CA TYR A 206 -2.84 15.52 -4.70
C TYR A 206 -1.79 16.57 -5.05
N GLY A 207 -0.55 16.17 -5.38
CA GLY A 207 0.54 17.11 -5.64
C GLY A 207 0.39 17.80 -6.99
N ASP A 208 0.37 19.13 -6.97
CA ASP A 208 0.37 19.94 -8.19
C ASP A 208 1.69 19.70 -8.95
N ASP A 209 1.57 19.42 -10.25
CA ASP A 209 2.69 19.14 -11.16
C ASP A 209 3.65 18.01 -10.72
N HIS A 210 3.21 17.12 -9.83
CA HIS A 210 4.05 16.01 -9.36
C HIS A 210 4.32 15.01 -10.50
N PRO A 211 5.59 14.54 -10.70
CA PRO A 211 5.94 13.68 -11.84
C PRO A 211 5.34 12.27 -11.77
N PHE A 212 5.11 11.72 -10.57
CA PHE A 212 4.23 10.55 -10.42
C PHE A 212 2.79 11.04 -10.49
N THR A 213 2.04 10.58 -11.48
CA THR A 213 0.69 11.06 -11.76
C THR A 213 -0.38 10.08 -11.30
N PRO A 214 -1.61 10.57 -11.00
CA PRO A 214 -2.73 9.67 -10.73
C PRO A 214 -3.02 8.72 -11.89
N GLU A 215 -2.86 9.20 -13.13
CA GLU A 215 -3.06 8.42 -14.36
C GLU A 215 -2.06 7.27 -14.44
N ALA A 216 -0.77 7.52 -14.18
CA ALA A 216 0.25 6.47 -14.13
C ALA A 216 -0.03 5.49 -12.99
N SER A 217 -0.36 6.00 -11.80
CA SER A 217 -0.69 5.19 -10.62
C SER A 217 -1.89 4.28 -10.84
N ALA A 218 -2.92 4.78 -11.54
CA ALA A 218 -4.13 4.02 -11.84
C ALA A 218 -4.03 3.10 -13.07
N ARG A 219 -2.98 3.21 -13.88
CA ARG A 219 -2.83 2.44 -15.13
C ARG A 219 -1.72 1.40 -15.07
N LYS A 220 -0.62 1.71 -14.38
CA LYS A 220 0.56 0.85 -14.34
C LYS A 220 0.42 -0.27 -13.29
N GLY A 221 1.03 -1.44 -13.58
CA GLY A 221 0.90 -2.63 -12.73
C GLY A 221 -0.48 -3.29 -12.77
N ASP A 222 -0.70 -4.28 -11.91
CA ASP A 222 -1.92 -5.12 -11.91
C ASP A 222 -3.01 -4.62 -10.96
N VAL A 223 -2.65 -3.79 -9.99
CA VAL A 223 -3.55 -3.19 -9.01
C VAL A 223 -3.14 -1.75 -8.75
N THR A 224 -4.12 -0.88 -8.52
CA THR A 224 -3.85 0.49 -8.09
C THR A 224 -3.67 0.53 -6.58
N THR A 225 -2.56 1.08 -6.09
CA THR A 225 -2.29 1.21 -4.66
C THR A 225 -2.55 2.64 -4.18
N VAL A 226 -3.08 2.78 -2.97
CA VAL A 226 -3.28 4.06 -2.29
C VAL A 226 -2.78 3.97 -0.85
N HIS A 227 -2.15 5.05 -0.37
CA HIS A 227 -1.61 5.21 0.97
C HIS A 227 -2.28 6.41 1.65
N PRO A 228 -3.56 6.30 2.10
CA PRO A 228 -4.33 7.42 2.64
C PRO A 228 -3.92 7.73 4.09
N TRP A 229 -2.87 8.53 4.24
CA TRP A 229 -2.36 8.94 5.53
C TRP A 229 -3.07 10.18 6.09
N VAL A 230 -3.53 10.10 7.33
CA VAL A 230 -4.27 11.18 8.01
C VAL A 230 -3.41 12.39 8.41
N PHE A 231 -2.09 12.28 8.36
CA PHE A 231 -1.19 13.42 8.52
C PHE A 231 -1.02 14.21 7.22
N SER A 232 -1.28 13.59 6.06
CA SER A 232 -1.18 14.24 4.76
C SER A 232 -2.15 15.41 4.63
N GLY A 233 -1.68 16.54 4.12
CA GLY A 233 -2.45 17.77 4.06
C GLY A 233 -2.95 18.24 5.44
N ASP A 234 -2.30 17.81 6.54
CA ASP A 234 -2.74 18.06 7.92
C ASP A 234 -4.16 17.57 8.22
N CYS A 235 -4.66 16.54 7.55
CA CYS A 235 -6.05 16.10 7.61
C CYS A 235 -6.56 15.95 9.05
N ALA A 236 -5.91 15.14 9.87
CA ALA A 236 -6.35 14.92 11.25
C ALA A 236 -6.22 16.18 12.13
N ARG A 237 -5.19 17.01 11.90
CA ARG A 237 -5.02 18.25 12.64
C ARG A 237 -6.06 19.29 12.22
N ARG A 238 -6.41 19.35 10.94
CA ARG A 238 -7.38 20.31 10.38
C ARG A 238 -8.81 20.00 10.79
N TYR A 239 -9.21 18.72 10.71
CA TYR A 239 -10.62 18.33 10.89
C TYR A 239 -10.89 17.62 12.22
N GLY A 240 -9.84 17.17 12.91
CA GLY A 240 -9.94 16.40 14.15
C GLY A 240 -9.95 14.88 13.92
N PRO A 241 -9.41 14.09 14.88
CA PRO A 241 -9.19 12.66 14.72
C PRO A 241 -10.47 11.82 14.55
N ARG A 242 -11.60 12.33 14.99
CA ARG A 242 -12.92 11.67 14.92
C ARG A 242 -13.82 12.22 13.81
N SER A 243 -13.31 13.11 12.97
CA SER A 243 -14.09 13.73 11.90
C SER A 243 -14.42 12.76 10.77
N PRO A 244 -15.50 13.00 10.01
CA PRO A 244 -15.77 12.23 8.79
C PRO A 244 -14.59 12.26 7.80
N GLN A 245 -13.89 13.38 7.67
CA GLN A 245 -12.73 13.56 6.79
C GLN A 245 -11.62 12.55 7.10
N VAL A 246 -11.39 12.30 8.38
CA VAL A 246 -10.37 11.33 8.83
C VAL A 246 -10.88 9.90 8.70
N GLN A 247 -12.12 9.63 9.10
CA GLN A 247 -12.68 8.27 9.11
C GLN A 247 -13.00 7.71 7.71
N HIS A 248 -13.22 8.60 6.72
CA HIS A 248 -13.53 8.22 5.34
C HIS A 248 -12.35 8.42 4.37
N LEU A 249 -11.17 8.78 4.85
CA LEU A 249 -10.04 9.08 3.97
C LEU A 249 -9.65 7.89 3.08
N ALA A 250 -9.65 6.67 3.62
CA ALA A 250 -9.35 5.46 2.85
C ALA A 250 -10.46 5.13 1.81
N GLU A 251 -11.72 5.35 2.16
CA GLU A 251 -12.85 5.24 1.23
C GLU A 251 -12.70 6.26 0.09
N TYR A 252 -12.40 7.52 0.43
CA TYR A 252 -12.18 8.58 -0.54
C TYR A 252 -11.00 8.28 -1.48
N GLY A 253 -9.85 7.88 -0.93
CA GLY A 253 -8.68 7.52 -1.74
C GLY A 253 -8.97 6.38 -2.71
N THR A 254 -9.76 5.39 -2.30
CA THR A 254 -10.24 4.31 -3.16
C THR A 254 -11.09 4.82 -4.32
N GLU A 255 -12.07 5.68 -4.04
CA GLU A 255 -12.94 6.24 -5.08
C GLU A 255 -12.21 7.21 -6.01
N LEU A 256 -11.24 7.99 -5.47
CA LEU A 256 -10.37 8.84 -6.27
C LEU A 256 -9.52 8.00 -7.25
N ALA A 257 -8.90 6.94 -6.77
CA ALA A 257 -8.11 6.03 -7.60
C ALA A 257 -8.94 5.40 -8.74
N LYS A 258 -10.17 4.98 -8.44
CA LYS A 258 -11.12 4.45 -9.44
C LYS A 258 -11.49 5.46 -10.52
N ALA A 259 -11.51 6.76 -10.21
CA ALA A 259 -11.83 7.79 -11.19
C ALA A 259 -10.78 7.90 -12.31
N TYR A 260 -9.51 7.64 -11.97
CA TYR A 260 -8.39 7.69 -12.93
C TYR A 260 -8.17 6.36 -13.66
N ALA A 261 -8.79 5.27 -13.24
CA ALA A 261 -8.69 3.99 -13.91
C ALA A 261 -9.41 4.00 -15.27
N GLU A 262 -8.76 3.46 -16.31
CA GLU A 262 -9.36 3.27 -17.63
C GLU A 262 -10.41 2.15 -17.59
N ASP A 263 -10.07 1.05 -16.93
CA ASP A 263 -10.96 -0.08 -16.68
C ASP A 263 -11.71 0.13 -15.35
N PRO A 264 -13.04 0.28 -15.36
CA PRO A 264 -13.85 0.41 -14.15
C PRO A 264 -13.72 -0.77 -13.18
N ALA A 265 -13.35 -1.95 -13.68
CA ALA A 265 -13.16 -3.17 -12.88
C ALA A 265 -11.76 -3.26 -12.25
N ARG A 266 -10.84 -2.33 -12.56
CA ARG A 266 -9.49 -2.36 -12.02
C ARG A 266 -9.52 -2.32 -10.49
N PRO A 267 -8.86 -3.28 -9.82
CA PRO A 267 -8.86 -3.35 -8.35
C PRO A 267 -8.03 -2.21 -7.75
N VAL A 268 -8.45 -1.75 -6.58
CA VAL A 268 -7.71 -0.79 -5.75
C VAL A 268 -7.32 -1.44 -4.44
N TRP A 269 -6.08 -1.21 -3.99
CA TRP A 269 -5.54 -1.71 -2.75
C TRP A 269 -5.19 -0.54 -1.82
N VAL A 270 -5.88 -0.41 -0.69
CA VAL A 270 -5.44 0.44 0.42
C VAL A 270 -4.25 -0.26 1.06
N GLN A 271 -3.05 0.06 0.59
CA GLN A 271 -1.84 -0.69 0.89
C GLN A 271 -1.11 -0.20 2.13
N GLU A 272 -1.36 1.07 2.50
CA GLU A 272 -0.97 1.64 3.78
C GLU A 272 -2.08 2.52 4.32
N THR A 273 -2.37 2.36 5.60
CA THR A 273 -3.13 3.27 6.44
C THR A 273 -2.84 2.92 7.89
N GLY A 274 -2.85 3.88 8.80
CA GLY A 274 -2.48 3.66 10.19
C GLY A 274 -2.97 4.77 11.10
N ALA A 275 -2.76 4.60 12.41
CA ALA A 275 -3.18 5.55 13.45
C ALA A 275 -1.95 6.26 14.06
N PRO A 276 -1.34 7.24 13.36
CA PRO A 276 -0.11 7.90 13.81
C PRO A 276 -0.39 8.87 14.97
N GLU A 277 0.28 8.68 16.12
CA GLU A 277 0.29 9.69 17.17
C GLU A 277 1.21 10.87 16.79
N PRO A 278 0.88 12.11 17.14
CA PRO A 278 -0.31 12.53 17.91
C PRO A 278 -1.56 12.83 17.06
N HIS A 279 -1.54 12.57 15.74
CA HIS A 279 -2.65 12.87 14.84
C HIS A 279 -3.92 12.09 15.19
N ILE A 280 -3.76 10.81 15.53
CA ILE A 280 -4.78 9.96 16.13
C ILE A 280 -4.31 9.57 17.53
N PRO A 281 -4.90 10.12 18.58
CA PRO A 281 -4.56 9.75 19.94
C PRO A 281 -4.73 8.23 20.18
N ALA A 282 -3.87 7.62 20.99
CA ALA A 282 -3.93 6.19 21.29
C ALA A 282 -5.32 5.71 21.76
N ALA A 283 -6.05 6.55 22.52
CA ALA A 283 -7.41 6.24 22.96
C ALA A 283 -8.44 6.20 21.81
N ASP A 284 -8.19 6.90 20.71
CA ASP A 284 -9.07 6.96 19.53
C ASP A 284 -8.68 5.93 18.46
N ALA A 285 -7.47 5.40 18.51
CA ALA A 285 -6.92 4.50 17.50
C ALA A 285 -7.78 3.25 17.23
N PRO A 286 -8.36 2.57 18.23
CA PRO A 286 -9.27 1.43 17.98
C PRO A 286 -10.51 1.82 17.17
N ASP A 287 -11.15 2.94 17.49
CA ASP A 287 -12.37 3.39 16.78
C ASP A 287 -12.03 3.92 15.39
N PHE A 288 -10.89 4.57 15.22
CA PHE A 288 -10.37 4.98 13.93
C PHE A 288 -10.12 3.76 13.02
N ALA A 289 -9.49 2.69 13.54
CA ALA A 289 -9.25 1.47 12.77
C ALA A 289 -10.56 0.82 12.32
N ARG A 290 -11.55 0.71 13.23
CA ARG A 290 -12.90 0.19 12.90
C ARG A 290 -13.55 1.01 11.79
N ALA A 291 -13.57 2.34 11.93
CA ALA A 291 -14.20 3.22 10.96
C ALA A 291 -13.51 3.14 9.59
N THR A 292 -12.19 3.23 9.55
CA THR A 292 -11.39 3.17 8.31
C THR A 292 -11.63 1.88 7.55
N VAL A 293 -11.55 0.72 8.22
CA VAL A 293 -11.74 -0.59 7.57
C VAL A 293 -13.18 -0.78 7.10
N ARG A 294 -14.18 -0.45 7.92
CA ARG A 294 -15.62 -0.58 7.56
C ARG A 294 -15.98 0.31 6.36
N ASN A 295 -15.46 1.54 6.33
CA ASN A 295 -15.75 2.49 5.26
C ASN A 295 -15.07 2.07 3.95
N ALA A 296 -13.80 1.65 4.00
CA ALA A 296 -13.09 1.14 2.84
C ALA A 296 -13.74 -0.14 2.29
N ALA A 297 -14.13 -1.09 3.16
CA ALA A 297 -14.80 -2.33 2.76
C ALA A 297 -16.12 -2.11 2.01
N GLY A 298 -16.73 -0.94 2.17
CA GLY A 298 -17.92 -0.53 1.41
C GLY A 298 -17.63 -0.16 -0.06
N CYS A 299 -16.38 -0.09 -0.50
CA CYS A 299 -16.02 0.25 -1.88
C CYS A 299 -16.02 -1.01 -2.76
N GLU A 300 -16.69 -0.93 -3.90
CA GLU A 300 -16.61 -1.97 -4.92
C GLU A 300 -15.22 -2.03 -5.55
N GLY A 301 -14.71 -3.23 -5.84
CA GLY A 301 -13.40 -3.43 -6.45
C GLY A 301 -12.23 -3.15 -5.51
N LEU A 302 -12.46 -3.02 -4.19
CA LEU A 302 -11.37 -2.99 -3.23
C LEU A 302 -10.72 -4.37 -3.13
N TRP A 303 -9.42 -4.47 -3.46
CA TRP A 303 -8.64 -5.69 -3.38
C TRP A 303 -8.33 -6.07 -1.93
N GLY A 304 -7.97 -5.08 -1.12
CA GLY A 304 -7.63 -5.30 0.28
C GLY A 304 -7.28 -4.03 1.05
N VAL A 305 -7.09 -4.21 2.35
CA VAL A 305 -6.59 -3.18 3.28
C VAL A 305 -5.39 -3.76 4.02
N THR A 306 -4.25 -3.08 3.98
CA THR A 306 -3.02 -3.46 4.67
C THR A 306 -2.66 -2.36 5.67
N TRP A 307 -2.67 -2.72 6.94
CA TRP A 307 -2.42 -1.77 8.02
C TRP A 307 -0.93 -1.44 8.16
N TRP A 308 -0.57 -0.23 8.43
CA TRP A 308 0.76 0.17 8.84
C TRP A 308 0.79 0.37 10.35
N CYS A 309 1.53 -0.41 11.11
CA CYS A 309 2.36 -1.54 10.76
C CYS A 309 2.24 -2.66 11.82
N SER A 310 3.03 -3.73 11.73
CA SER A 310 2.91 -4.84 12.68
C SER A 310 3.41 -4.49 14.08
N HIS A 311 4.63 -3.95 14.21
CA HIS A 311 5.26 -3.68 15.49
C HIS A 311 5.79 -2.25 15.59
N ASP A 312 5.71 -1.68 16.78
CA ASP A 312 6.33 -0.40 17.12
C ASP A 312 7.86 -0.47 16.95
N VAL A 313 8.46 0.65 16.60
CA VAL A 313 9.93 0.79 16.65
C VAL A 313 10.39 0.80 18.11
N ASP A 314 11.40 0.00 18.45
CA ASP A 314 12.02 0.06 19.78
C ASP A 314 12.76 1.39 19.97
N ARG A 315 12.51 2.07 21.10
CA ARG A 315 13.11 3.38 21.40
C ARG A 315 14.62 3.36 21.64
N SER A 316 15.25 2.18 21.63
CA SER A 316 16.72 2.08 21.56
C SER A 316 17.27 2.45 20.18
N LEU A 317 16.43 2.44 19.14
CA LEU A 317 16.74 2.95 17.80
C LEU A 317 16.39 4.44 17.75
N ALA A 318 17.39 5.28 17.48
CA ALA A 318 17.23 6.73 17.42
C ALA A 318 16.83 7.23 16.03
N ASP A 319 16.52 8.53 15.95
CA ASP A 319 16.30 9.30 14.73
C ASP A 319 15.03 8.97 13.92
N TYR A 320 14.15 8.12 14.44
CA TYR A 320 12.82 7.94 13.87
C TYR A 320 11.90 9.11 14.20
N PRO A 321 10.98 9.48 13.31
CA PRO A 321 9.86 10.38 13.66
C PRO A 321 9.07 9.80 14.85
N GLU A 322 8.58 10.65 15.73
CA GLU A 322 7.92 10.19 16.96
C GLU A 322 6.74 9.25 16.71
N LEU A 323 6.01 9.45 15.60
CA LEU A 323 4.89 8.59 15.21
C LEU A 323 5.27 7.13 14.98
N GLU A 324 6.49 6.85 14.50
CA GLU A 324 6.94 5.48 14.19
C GLU A 324 7.09 4.60 15.45
N TYR A 325 7.32 5.22 16.60
CA TYR A 325 7.43 4.51 17.88
C TYR A 325 6.07 4.02 18.42
N THR A 326 4.96 4.34 17.75
CA THR A 326 3.60 4.03 18.25
C THR A 326 2.64 3.50 17.17
N LEU A 327 3.09 3.32 15.93
CA LEU A 327 2.23 2.91 14.80
C LEU A 327 1.85 1.42 14.77
N GLY A 328 2.62 0.56 15.47
CA GLY A 328 2.43 -0.89 15.46
C GLY A 328 1.08 -1.34 16.01
N LEU A 329 0.61 -2.49 15.53
CA LEU A 329 -0.47 -3.25 16.18
C LEU A 329 0.02 -3.91 17.48
N PHE A 330 1.30 -4.25 17.53
CA PHE A 330 2.00 -4.74 18.70
C PHE A 330 3.02 -3.73 19.17
N ASP A 331 3.22 -3.65 20.47
CA ASP A 331 4.31 -2.84 21.03
C ASP A 331 5.69 -3.47 20.77
N ALA A 332 6.77 -2.74 21.05
CA ALA A 332 8.15 -3.20 20.84
C ALA A 332 8.52 -4.45 21.65
N ARG A 333 7.69 -4.90 22.60
CA ARG A 333 7.85 -6.12 23.37
C ARG A 333 6.98 -7.27 22.88
N GLY A 334 6.18 -7.03 21.84
CA GLY A 334 5.24 -7.99 21.27
C GLY A 334 3.88 -8.04 21.99
N GLY A 335 3.57 -7.08 22.87
CA GLY A 335 2.26 -6.95 23.49
C GLY A 335 1.23 -6.43 22.48
N ALA A 336 0.10 -7.11 22.33
CA ALA A 336 -0.98 -6.65 21.45
C ALA A 336 -1.62 -5.36 22.01
N LYS A 337 -1.69 -4.32 21.18
CA LYS A 337 -2.33 -3.05 21.56
C LYS A 337 -3.85 -3.13 21.33
N PRO A 338 -4.65 -2.27 21.98
CA PRO A 338 -6.12 -2.28 21.78
C PRO A 338 -6.56 -2.15 20.32
N ILE A 339 -5.78 -1.46 19.49
CA ILE A 339 -6.02 -1.31 18.06
C ILE A 339 -5.90 -2.66 17.31
N ALA A 340 -5.01 -3.56 17.73
CA ALA A 340 -4.88 -4.89 17.13
C ALA A 340 -6.16 -5.72 17.31
N THR A 341 -6.73 -5.71 18.52
CA THR A 341 -8.00 -6.36 18.80
C THR A 341 -9.14 -5.76 17.98
N ALA A 342 -9.21 -4.41 17.91
CA ALA A 342 -10.22 -3.70 17.15
C ALA A 342 -10.15 -4.03 15.64
N LEU A 343 -8.94 -4.11 15.09
CA LEU A 343 -8.72 -4.49 13.70
C LEU A 343 -9.18 -5.94 13.44
N ALA A 344 -8.75 -6.89 14.28
CA ALA A 344 -9.12 -8.31 14.14
C ALA A 344 -10.64 -8.52 14.22
N GLU A 345 -11.32 -7.89 15.19
CA GLU A 345 -12.77 -7.91 15.32
C GLU A 345 -13.46 -7.37 14.05
N THR A 346 -13.00 -6.21 13.55
CA THR A 346 -13.58 -5.58 12.36
C THR A 346 -13.38 -6.42 11.11
N VAL A 347 -12.21 -7.04 10.95
CA VAL A 347 -11.95 -7.99 9.85
C VAL A 347 -12.94 -9.16 9.91
N ALA A 348 -13.17 -9.71 11.10
CA ALA A 348 -14.16 -10.80 11.28
C ALA A 348 -15.58 -10.35 10.94
N GLU A 349 -16.00 -9.14 11.33
CA GLU A 349 -17.29 -8.56 10.98
C GLU A 349 -17.48 -8.39 9.47
N VAL A 350 -16.46 -7.86 8.77
CA VAL A 350 -16.50 -7.69 7.31
C VAL A 350 -16.62 -9.06 6.62
N ARG A 351 -15.85 -10.05 7.04
CA ARG A 351 -15.91 -11.42 6.51
C ARG A 351 -17.26 -12.09 6.78
N ALA A 352 -17.90 -11.75 7.88
CA ALA A 352 -19.27 -12.20 8.19
C ALA A 352 -20.37 -11.49 7.36
N GLY A 353 -19.99 -10.54 6.50
CA GLY A 353 -20.91 -9.80 5.64
C GLY A 353 -21.65 -8.65 6.33
N HIS A 354 -21.21 -8.23 7.52
CA HIS A 354 -21.87 -7.13 8.25
C HIS A 354 -21.65 -5.76 7.60
N HIS A 355 -20.66 -5.64 6.72
CA HIS A 355 -20.32 -4.41 6.00
C HIS A 355 -20.29 -4.65 4.50
N PRO A 356 -21.48 -4.78 3.84
CA PRO A 356 -21.55 -5.04 2.41
C PRO A 356 -21.04 -3.85 1.57
N VAL A 357 -20.63 -4.15 0.34
CA VAL A 357 -20.35 -3.14 -0.68
C VAL A 357 -21.57 -2.23 -0.85
N ARG A 358 -21.34 -0.93 -0.93
CA ARG A 358 -22.40 0.08 -1.01
C ARG A 358 -22.48 0.66 -2.42
N PRO A 359 -23.69 0.72 -2.99
CA PRO A 359 -23.90 1.36 -4.29
C PRO A 359 -23.39 2.81 -4.31
N ARG A 360 -22.79 3.22 -5.41
CA ARG A 360 -22.30 4.58 -5.67
C ARG A 360 -23.17 5.25 -6.72
N ASP A 361 -24.47 5.40 -6.41
CA ASP A 361 -25.46 5.94 -7.36
C ASP A 361 -25.18 7.39 -7.76
N THR A 362 -24.56 8.18 -6.89
CA THR A 362 -24.20 9.57 -7.09
C THR A 362 -22.70 9.73 -7.24
N ALA A 363 -22.25 10.47 -8.24
CA ALA A 363 -20.86 10.85 -8.42
C ALA A 363 -20.64 12.34 -8.30
N LEU A 364 -19.55 12.75 -7.64
CA LEU A 364 -19.08 14.13 -7.65
C LEU A 364 -18.04 14.30 -8.75
N VAL A 365 -18.17 15.34 -9.57
CA VAL A 365 -17.25 15.62 -10.67
C VAL A 365 -16.00 16.31 -10.16
N LEU A 366 -14.85 15.69 -10.40
CA LEU A 366 -13.54 16.30 -10.21
C LEU A 366 -13.09 16.96 -11.51
N ASP A 367 -12.96 18.28 -11.46
CA ASP A 367 -12.39 19.08 -12.56
C ASP A 367 -11.06 19.68 -12.05
N CYS A 368 -9.96 19.07 -12.45
CA CYS A 368 -8.62 19.55 -12.12
C CYS A 368 -7.66 19.31 -13.27
N THR A 369 -6.59 20.10 -13.28
CA THR A 369 -5.45 19.96 -14.18
C THR A 369 -4.24 19.44 -13.39
N PRO A 370 -3.14 19.06 -14.02
CA PRO A 370 -1.90 18.73 -13.32
C PRO A 370 -1.48 19.78 -12.28
N SER A 371 -1.68 21.07 -12.56
CA SER A 371 -1.29 22.18 -11.69
C SER A 371 -2.35 22.56 -10.64
N THR A 372 -3.45 21.82 -10.53
CA THR A 372 -4.53 22.10 -9.56
C THR A 372 -5.04 20.84 -8.88
N ARG A 373 -4.26 19.76 -8.86
CA ARG A 373 -4.63 18.48 -8.21
C ARG A 373 -4.88 18.62 -6.72
N SER A 374 -4.24 19.60 -6.09
CA SER A 374 -4.38 19.89 -4.66
C SER A 374 -5.82 20.17 -4.24
N VAL A 375 -6.72 20.57 -5.15
CA VAL A 375 -8.16 20.71 -4.85
C VAL A 375 -8.80 19.41 -4.39
N SER A 376 -8.25 18.25 -4.79
CA SER A 376 -8.74 16.92 -4.41
C SER A 376 -8.11 16.36 -3.13
N GLY A 377 -7.10 16.99 -2.59
CA GLY A 377 -6.46 16.59 -1.33
C GLY A 377 -7.15 17.14 -0.09
N PRO A 378 -6.82 16.65 1.12
CA PRO A 378 -7.33 17.20 2.38
C PRO A 378 -7.12 18.70 2.47
N GLY A 379 -8.20 19.45 2.73
CA GLY A 379 -8.24 20.93 2.73
C GLY A 379 -8.56 21.56 1.38
N GLY A 380 -8.65 20.77 0.31
CA GLY A 380 -9.10 21.23 -1.00
C GLY A 380 -10.62 21.26 -1.10
N ALA A 381 -11.11 22.17 -1.94
CA ALA A 381 -12.57 22.40 -2.06
C ALA A 381 -13.34 21.16 -2.55
N TYR A 382 -12.75 20.38 -3.46
CA TYR A 382 -13.36 19.15 -3.92
C TYR A 382 -13.45 18.10 -2.82
N PHE A 383 -12.35 17.90 -2.06
CA PHE A 383 -12.32 16.98 -0.93
C PHE A 383 -13.41 17.33 0.09
N ASP A 384 -13.53 18.62 0.46
CA ASP A 384 -14.54 19.08 1.41
C ASP A 384 -15.97 18.85 0.91
N ALA A 385 -16.23 19.07 -0.39
CA ALA A 385 -17.54 18.83 -0.99
C ALA A 385 -17.88 17.32 -1.01
N TRP A 386 -16.92 16.44 -1.31
CA TRP A 386 -17.11 14.98 -1.25
C TRP A 386 -17.45 14.53 0.17
N MET A 387 -16.73 15.05 1.18
CA MET A 387 -16.96 14.74 2.59
C MET A 387 -18.29 15.29 3.11
N ALA A 388 -18.77 16.42 2.59
CA ALA A 388 -20.08 16.94 2.91
C ALA A 388 -21.19 15.96 2.46
N LEU A 389 -21.12 15.43 1.25
CA LEU A 389 -22.05 14.39 0.78
C LEU A 389 -22.00 13.13 1.68
N ARG A 390 -20.80 12.74 2.13
CA ARG A 390 -20.68 11.63 3.09
C ARG A 390 -21.38 11.92 4.42
N ALA A 391 -21.26 13.14 4.92
CA ALA A 391 -21.94 13.55 6.16
C ALA A 391 -23.47 13.53 6.03
N GLU A 392 -24.01 13.71 4.82
CA GLU A 392 -25.43 13.60 4.49
C GLU A 392 -25.88 12.13 4.28
N GLY A 393 -24.97 11.17 4.41
CA GLY A 393 -25.26 9.74 4.24
C GLY A 393 -25.19 9.24 2.79
N VAL A 394 -24.81 10.09 1.84
CA VAL A 394 -24.55 9.70 0.45
C VAL A 394 -23.22 8.95 0.38
N HIS A 395 -23.09 7.95 -0.49
CA HIS A 395 -21.86 7.28 -0.82
C HIS A 395 -21.38 7.72 -2.22
N PRO A 396 -20.72 8.89 -2.34
CA PRO A 396 -20.41 9.42 -3.66
C PRO A 396 -19.23 8.69 -4.30
N ALA A 397 -19.35 8.40 -5.61
CA ALA A 397 -18.20 8.10 -6.46
C ALA A 397 -17.44 9.39 -6.79
N VAL A 398 -16.20 9.24 -7.27
CA VAL A 398 -15.47 10.31 -7.96
C VAL A 398 -15.52 10.06 -9.46
N VAL A 399 -15.78 11.11 -10.26
CA VAL A 399 -15.75 11.05 -11.72
C VAL A 399 -14.96 12.26 -12.25
N LEU A 400 -14.00 12.01 -13.15
CA LEU A 400 -13.27 13.10 -13.80
C LEU A 400 -14.18 13.87 -14.75
N ALA A 401 -13.99 15.19 -14.87
CA ALA A 401 -14.80 16.05 -15.74
C ALA A 401 -14.88 15.54 -17.18
N GLY A 402 -13.79 15.01 -17.73
CA GLY A 402 -13.74 14.42 -19.08
C GLY A 402 -14.56 13.14 -19.26
N ARG A 403 -15.06 12.51 -18.18
CA ARG A 403 -15.91 11.30 -18.21
C ARG A 403 -17.31 11.51 -17.65
N ALA A 404 -17.63 12.73 -17.22
CA ALA A 404 -18.89 13.03 -16.55
C ALA A 404 -20.14 12.83 -17.44
N ASP A 405 -19.96 12.86 -18.75
CA ASP A 405 -21.01 12.66 -19.76
C ASP A 405 -20.87 11.33 -20.52
N ASP A 406 -19.93 10.45 -20.14
CA ASP A 406 -19.75 9.11 -20.72
C ASP A 406 -20.73 8.11 -20.10
N ALA A 407 -21.87 7.92 -20.78
CA ALA A 407 -22.95 7.07 -20.30
C ALA A 407 -22.50 5.60 -20.10
N ALA A 408 -21.58 5.08 -20.93
CA ALA A 408 -21.10 3.70 -20.82
C ALA A 408 -20.21 3.53 -19.58
N TYR A 409 -19.31 4.48 -19.34
CA TYR A 409 -18.46 4.49 -18.15
C TYR A 409 -19.27 4.65 -16.85
N LEU A 410 -20.23 5.58 -16.83
CA LEU A 410 -21.11 5.81 -15.69
C LEU A 410 -21.93 4.56 -15.37
N ALA A 411 -22.53 3.93 -16.39
CA ALA A 411 -23.29 2.69 -16.23
C ALA A 411 -22.43 1.53 -15.70
N ALA A 412 -21.19 1.38 -16.22
CA ALA A 412 -20.25 0.35 -15.76
C ALA A 412 -19.86 0.51 -14.30
N ARG A 413 -19.92 1.75 -13.76
CA ARG A 413 -19.69 2.07 -12.34
C ARG A 413 -20.96 2.16 -11.49
N GLY A 414 -22.13 1.86 -12.04
CA GLY A 414 -23.40 1.94 -11.33
C GLY A 414 -23.89 3.36 -11.02
N ILE A 415 -23.26 4.40 -11.62
CA ILE A 415 -23.55 5.82 -11.36
C ILE A 415 -24.82 6.23 -12.12
N LYS A 416 -25.77 6.82 -11.40
CA LYS A 416 -27.08 7.28 -11.93
C LYS A 416 -27.20 8.81 -11.99
N GLU A 417 -26.49 9.47 -11.08
CA GLU A 417 -26.53 10.92 -10.94
C GLU A 417 -25.11 11.51 -10.89
N VAL A 418 -24.91 12.63 -11.55
CA VAL A 418 -23.62 13.32 -11.59
C VAL A 418 -23.82 14.74 -11.04
N VAL A 419 -23.10 15.05 -9.96
CA VAL A 419 -23.15 16.36 -9.28
C VAL A 419 -21.84 17.10 -9.54
N ARG A 420 -21.92 18.39 -9.83
CA ARG A 420 -20.74 19.26 -10.01
C ARG A 420 -20.57 20.13 -8.76
N VAL A 421 -19.33 20.34 -8.36
CA VAL A 421 -19.01 21.33 -7.31
C VAL A 421 -19.32 22.72 -7.88
N PRO A 422 -20.01 23.59 -7.13
CA PRO A 422 -20.34 24.94 -7.59
C PRO A 422 -19.10 25.80 -7.89
#